data_8d7bd0d6d01f1f3a2aa11c0097b4a62c
#
_entry.id   8d7bd0d6d01f1f3a2aa11c0097b4a62c
#
_cell.length_a   1.000
_cell.length_b   1.000
_cell.length_c   1.000
_cell.angle_alpha   90.00
_cell.angle_beta   90.00
_cell.angle_gamma   90.00
#
_symmetry.space_group_name_H-M   'P 1'
#
loop_
_entity.id
_entity.type
_entity.pdbx_description
1 polymer ?
#
loop_
_entity_poly.entity_id
_entity_poly.type
_entity_poly.pdbx_seq_one_letter_code
_entity_poly.pdbx_strand_id
1 'polypeptide(L)'
;MFVAVAIIGILLLLLSRLVAGQRKLEAALAEAREANAANVAKTTFLNSMSHDIRTPMNAIIGFTNIALSLSPEEKLRNCLEKIMQSSDYLMSLINDVLDISRIESGKIKYEPVPCDITEITDTVLAVAHGFLQGRNIEFIVERATPTAKYVYADELRIREVLINILSNAIKFTKDGGTIRFEVEGQPVGDGKHIKVRYRISDTGIGMSEEYQAHLYEEFSQESDGARTNYKGTGLGMAITKRYVDMMHGEIHVKSQQGVGTTFTVELPLRIADVAPEKKPETGCTERDLQGIRVLMAEDNDLNAEIAITLLEEKGMVVTRAIDGQDVIDRFRAAPAGSFDLILMDIMMPKLNGYETTQAIRSMSDRPDGRTIPIVAMTANAFAEDIAAAHAAGMNGHLAKPIDMDEVVKVICRVLK
;
A
#
# COMPACT_ATOMS: atom_id res chain seq x y z
N MET A 1 32.96 55.13 39.52
CA MET A 1 31.66 55.47 38.87
C MET A 1 31.63 55.04 37.39
N PHE A 2 32.63 55.39 36.56
CA PHE A 2 32.66 55.06 35.12
C PHE A 2 32.62 53.54 34.79
N VAL A 3 33.36 52.72 35.56
CA VAL A 3 33.45 51.28 35.35
C VAL A 3 32.04 50.60 35.60
N ALA A 4 31.33 51.03 36.61
CA ALA A 4 29.99 50.48 36.93
C ALA A 4 28.95 50.83 35.84
N VAL A 5 29.02 52.03 35.25
CA VAL A 5 28.14 52.44 34.15
C VAL A 5 28.45 51.64 32.89
N ALA A 6 29.72 51.36 32.59
CA ALA A 6 30.10 50.54 31.46
C ALA A 6 29.60 49.06 31.59
N ILE A 7 29.72 48.48 32.78
CA ILE A 7 29.24 47.12 33.06
C ILE A 7 27.70 47.04 32.91
N ILE A 8 26.95 48.01 33.43
CA ILE A 8 25.51 48.09 33.28
C ILE A 8 25.10 48.21 31.81
N GLY A 9 25.82 49.04 31.03
CA GLY A 9 25.60 49.17 29.60
C GLY A 9 25.80 47.87 28.82
N ILE A 10 26.85 47.11 29.12
CA ILE A 10 27.12 45.80 28.53
C ILE A 10 26.03 44.78 28.90
N LEU A 11 25.64 44.73 30.17
CA LEU A 11 24.56 43.85 30.66
C LEU A 11 23.24 44.15 29.98
N LEU A 12 22.86 45.39 29.80
CA LEU A 12 21.64 45.80 29.10
C LEU A 12 21.69 45.42 27.61
N LEU A 13 22.85 45.55 26.97
CA LEU A 13 23.04 45.13 25.58
C LEU A 13 22.96 43.61 25.43
N LEU A 14 23.51 42.83 26.34
CA LEU A 14 23.39 41.38 26.34
C LEU A 14 21.96 40.95 26.60
N LEU A 15 21.28 41.57 27.56
CA LEU A 15 19.88 41.30 27.86
C LEU A 15 18.97 41.60 26.67
N SER A 16 19.19 42.74 25.99
CA SER A 16 18.45 43.11 24.80
C SER A 16 18.63 42.12 23.64
N ARG A 17 19.87 41.62 23.44
CA ARG A 17 20.17 40.59 22.44
C ARG A 17 19.51 39.24 22.79
N LEU A 18 19.49 38.87 24.06
CA LEU A 18 18.88 37.65 24.56
C LEU A 18 17.35 37.66 24.36
N VAL A 19 16.71 38.79 24.71
CA VAL A 19 15.27 39.01 24.50
C VAL A 19 14.92 39.02 23.00
N ALA A 20 15.76 39.66 22.17
CA ALA A 20 15.55 39.65 20.72
C ALA A 20 15.72 38.24 20.13
N GLY A 21 16.69 37.46 20.64
CA GLY A 21 16.88 36.04 20.27
C GLY A 21 15.69 35.16 20.65
N GLN A 22 15.16 35.30 21.86
CA GLN A 22 13.98 34.60 22.32
C GLN A 22 12.74 34.91 21.45
N ARG A 23 12.49 36.18 21.15
CA ARG A 23 11.36 36.58 20.26
C ARG A 23 11.47 36.00 18.86
N LYS A 24 12.68 35.94 18.30
CA LYS A 24 12.90 35.29 16.99
C LYS A 24 12.63 33.78 17.04
N LEU A 25 13.07 33.12 18.12
CA LEU A 25 12.82 31.69 18.32
C LEU A 25 11.34 31.38 18.50
N GLU A 26 10.64 32.19 19.31
CA GLU A 26 9.19 32.06 19.51
C GLU A 26 8.41 32.27 18.20
N ALA A 27 8.78 33.27 17.40
CA ALA A 27 8.16 33.50 16.10
C ALA A 27 8.39 32.32 15.14
N ALA A 28 9.62 31.79 15.05
CA ALA A 28 9.94 30.63 14.23
C ALA A 28 9.20 29.36 14.69
N LEU A 29 9.07 29.17 16.01
CA LEU A 29 8.28 28.06 16.59
C LEU A 29 6.78 28.20 16.32
N ALA A 30 6.25 29.42 16.33
CA ALA A 30 4.83 29.67 16.00
C ALA A 30 4.57 29.37 14.52
N GLU A 31 5.42 29.85 13.64
CA GLU A 31 5.33 29.58 12.20
C GLU A 31 5.44 28.08 11.87
N ALA A 32 6.39 27.38 12.50
CA ALA A 32 6.54 25.93 12.36
C ALA A 32 5.31 25.15 12.88
N ARG A 33 4.69 25.61 13.97
CA ARG A 33 3.47 25.00 14.51
C ARG A 33 2.27 25.23 13.58
N GLU A 34 2.12 26.41 13.03
CA GLU A 34 1.06 26.75 12.09
C GLU A 34 1.19 25.94 10.79
N ALA A 35 2.40 25.85 10.22
CA ALA A 35 2.70 25.02 9.06
C ALA A 35 2.41 23.54 9.34
N ASN A 36 2.78 23.03 10.51
CA ASN A 36 2.50 21.65 10.88
C ASN A 36 1.00 21.39 11.10
N ALA A 37 0.26 22.33 11.70
CA ALA A 37 -1.19 22.23 11.86
C ALA A 37 -1.91 22.21 10.49
N ALA A 38 -1.46 23.04 9.56
CA ALA A 38 -1.99 23.06 8.19
C ALA A 38 -1.74 21.73 7.47
N ASN A 39 -0.53 21.15 7.61
CA ASN A 39 -0.20 19.85 7.03
C ASN A 39 -1.04 18.71 7.63
N VAL A 40 -1.25 18.71 8.95
CA VAL A 40 -2.10 17.71 9.62
C VAL A 40 -3.55 17.84 9.15
N ALA A 41 -4.09 19.05 9.05
CA ALA A 41 -5.44 19.29 8.54
C ALA A 41 -5.59 18.82 7.08
N LYS A 42 -4.61 19.14 6.22
CA LYS A 42 -4.56 18.69 4.82
C LYS A 42 -4.56 17.16 4.73
N THR A 43 -3.77 16.50 5.56
CA THR A 43 -3.67 15.03 5.58
C THR A 43 -4.97 14.38 6.07
N THR A 44 -5.60 14.92 7.12
CA THR A 44 -6.88 14.43 7.64
C THR A 44 -7.99 14.59 6.61
N PHE A 45 -8.04 15.74 5.95
CA PHE A 45 -8.99 16.01 4.85
C PHE A 45 -8.80 15.01 3.70
N LEU A 46 -7.57 14.79 3.23
CA LEU A 46 -7.28 13.85 2.15
C LEU A 46 -7.64 12.41 2.52
N ASN A 47 -7.42 12.01 3.77
CA ASN A 47 -7.79 10.67 4.24
C ASN A 47 -9.31 10.47 4.28
N SER A 48 -10.09 11.46 4.76
CA SER A 48 -11.56 11.37 4.74
C SER A 48 -12.11 11.39 3.33
N MET A 49 -11.59 12.26 2.45
CA MET A 49 -11.96 12.30 1.03
C MET A 49 -11.70 10.98 0.32
N SER A 50 -10.56 10.35 0.60
CA SER A 50 -10.26 9.03 0.05
C SER A 50 -11.27 7.97 0.44
N HIS A 51 -11.67 7.93 1.71
CA HIS A 51 -12.70 7.00 2.18
C HIS A 51 -14.03 7.24 1.45
N ASP A 52 -14.46 8.51 1.37
CA ASP A 52 -15.75 8.88 0.77
C ASP A 52 -15.82 8.65 -0.75
N ILE A 53 -14.68 8.75 -1.44
CA ILE A 53 -14.57 8.42 -2.87
C ILE A 53 -14.45 6.91 -3.07
N ARG A 54 -13.72 6.20 -2.22
CA ARG A 54 -13.49 4.75 -2.33
C ARG A 54 -14.78 3.95 -2.19
N THR A 55 -15.69 4.33 -1.28
CA THR A 55 -16.96 3.62 -1.04
C THR A 55 -17.80 3.47 -2.30
N PRO A 56 -18.19 4.54 -3.04
CA PRO A 56 -18.93 4.40 -4.28
C PRO A 56 -18.13 3.68 -5.39
N MET A 57 -16.81 3.84 -5.38
CA MET A 57 -15.95 3.15 -6.34
C MET A 57 -15.95 1.62 -6.13
N ASN A 58 -15.81 1.17 -4.88
CA ASN A 58 -15.88 -0.25 -4.55
C ASN A 58 -17.25 -0.84 -4.94
N ALA A 59 -18.33 -0.07 -4.79
CA ALA A 59 -19.65 -0.47 -5.23
C ALA A 59 -19.70 -0.69 -6.75
N ILE A 60 -19.17 0.25 -7.53
CA ILE A 60 -19.11 0.11 -8.99
C ILE A 60 -18.32 -1.14 -9.39
N ILE A 61 -17.13 -1.35 -8.80
CA ILE A 61 -16.28 -2.50 -9.07
C ILE A 61 -16.99 -3.80 -8.67
N GLY A 62 -17.57 -3.87 -7.48
CA GLY A 62 -18.24 -5.06 -6.97
C GLY A 62 -19.44 -5.47 -7.81
N PHE A 63 -20.35 -4.53 -8.11
CA PHE A 63 -21.51 -4.82 -8.98
C PHE A 63 -21.10 -5.13 -10.42
N THR A 64 -20.01 -4.53 -10.91
CA THR A 64 -19.48 -4.88 -12.23
C THR A 64 -18.98 -6.32 -12.27
N ASN A 65 -18.22 -6.76 -11.25
CA ASN A 65 -17.75 -8.14 -11.15
C ASN A 65 -18.92 -9.14 -11.06
N ILE A 66 -19.92 -8.84 -10.24
CA ILE A 66 -21.14 -9.68 -10.16
C ILE A 66 -21.81 -9.78 -11.52
N ALA A 67 -21.99 -8.66 -12.23
CA ALA A 67 -22.63 -8.65 -13.54
C ALA A 67 -21.82 -9.44 -14.59
N LEU A 68 -20.50 -9.42 -14.54
CA LEU A 68 -19.62 -10.20 -15.42
C LEU A 68 -19.74 -11.71 -15.15
N SER A 69 -19.91 -12.12 -13.88
CA SER A 69 -20.09 -13.53 -13.51
C SER A 69 -21.40 -14.13 -14.00
N LEU A 70 -22.42 -13.30 -14.21
CA LEU A 70 -23.73 -13.69 -14.74
C LEU A 70 -23.76 -13.91 -16.25
N SER A 71 -22.63 -13.91 -16.95
CA SER A 71 -22.50 -14.14 -18.39
C SER A 71 -23.39 -13.22 -19.24
N PRO A 72 -23.26 -11.89 -19.14
CA PRO A 72 -24.03 -10.92 -19.92
C PRO A 72 -23.71 -11.02 -21.42
N GLU A 73 -24.56 -10.44 -22.28
CA GLU A 73 -24.27 -10.30 -23.70
C GLU A 73 -22.95 -9.61 -23.96
N GLU A 74 -22.27 -9.94 -25.05
CA GLU A 74 -20.89 -9.45 -25.36
C GLU A 74 -20.75 -7.93 -25.33
N LYS A 75 -21.74 -7.18 -25.82
CA LYS A 75 -21.73 -5.72 -25.78
C LYS A 75 -21.82 -5.16 -24.35
N LEU A 76 -22.66 -5.77 -23.52
CA LEU A 76 -22.81 -5.40 -22.11
C LEU A 76 -21.54 -5.74 -21.35
N ARG A 77 -20.97 -6.90 -21.60
CA ARG A 77 -19.67 -7.32 -21.06
C ARG A 77 -18.57 -6.29 -21.36
N ASN A 78 -18.44 -5.85 -22.61
CA ASN A 78 -17.43 -4.85 -23.00
C ASN A 78 -17.66 -3.50 -22.28
N CYS A 79 -18.94 -3.10 -22.08
CA CYS A 79 -19.23 -1.89 -21.29
C CYS A 79 -18.84 -2.06 -19.83
N LEU A 80 -19.13 -3.20 -19.21
CA LEU A 80 -18.79 -3.50 -17.83
C LEU A 80 -17.26 -3.56 -17.62
N GLU A 81 -16.53 -4.16 -18.57
CA GLU A 81 -15.05 -4.19 -18.55
C GLU A 81 -14.44 -2.78 -18.61
N LYS A 82 -15.05 -1.87 -19.42
CA LYS A 82 -14.61 -0.48 -19.46
C LYS A 82 -14.91 0.29 -18.16
N ILE A 83 -16.05 0.01 -17.53
CA ILE A 83 -16.41 0.57 -16.23
C ILE A 83 -15.37 0.11 -15.19
N MET A 84 -15.05 -1.19 -15.18
CA MET A 84 -14.04 -1.75 -14.31
C MET A 84 -12.68 -1.06 -14.49
N GLN A 85 -12.17 -1.00 -15.73
CA GLN A 85 -10.90 -0.35 -16.04
C GLN A 85 -10.86 1.13 -15.60
N SER A 86 -11.98 1.85 -15.79
CA SER A 86 -12.08 3.24 -15.36
C SER A 86 -12.08 3.38 -13.83
N SER A 87 -12.72 2.42 -13.16
CA SER A 87 -12.79 2.36 -11.70
C SER A 87 -11.43 2.04 -11.10
N ASP A 88 -10.71 1.07 -11.65
CA ASP A 88 -9.35 0.70 -11.24
C ASP A 88 -8.38 1.87 -11.42
N TYR A 89 -8.50 2.58 -12.54
CA TYR A 89 -7.70 3.76 -12.80
C TYR A 89 -7.96 4.88 -11.77
N LEU A 90 -9.21 5.14 -11.43
CA LEU A 90 -9.55 6.16 -10.43
C LEU A 90 -9.08 5.75 -9.03
N MET A 91 -9.16 4.46 -8.68
CA MET A 91 -8.62 3.95 -7.42
C MET A 91 -7.10 4.11 -7.34
N SER A 92 -6.38 3.84 -8.44
CA SER A 92 -4.94 4.08 -8.52
C SER A 92 -4.60 5.56 -8.30
N LEU A 93 -5.33 6.48 -8.96
CA LEU A 93 -5.17 7.92 -8.76
C LEU A 93 -5.32 8.34 -7.30
N ILE A 94 -6.37 7.85 -6.64
CA ILE A 94 -6.66 8.18 -5.24
C ILE A 94 -5.54 7.64 -4.33
N ASN A 95 -5.10 6.41 -4.56
CA ASN A 95 -4.02 5.82 -3.78
C ASN A 95 -2.70 6.58 -3.98
N ASP A 96 -2.36 6.97 -5.21
CA ASP A 96 -1.17 7.77 -5.52
C ASP A 96 -1.18 9.11 -4.77
N VAL A 97 -2.33 9.82 -4.75
CA VAL A 97 -2.48 11.10 -4.02
C VAL A 97 -2.33 10.91 -2.50
N LEU A 98 -2.89 9.83 -1.98
CA LEU A 98 -2.76 9.51 -0.55
C LEU A 98 -1.32 9.17 -0.17
N ASP A 99 -0.63 8.40 -1.01
CA ASP A 99 0.77 8.04 -0.76
C ASP A 99 1.66 9.28 -0.74
N ILE A 100 1.50 10.21 -1.70
CA ILE A 100 2.20 11.50 -1.69
C ILE A 100 1.92 12.27 -0.39
N SER A 101 0.65 12.43 -0.03
CA SER A 101 0.25 13.15 1.18
C SER A 101 0.87 12.54 2.45
N ARG A 102 0.95 11.21 2.53
CA ARG A 102 1.55 10.48 3.66
C ARG A 102 3.07 10.58 3.69
N ILE A 103 3.71 10.55 2.52
CA ILE A 103 5.15 10.77 2.39
C ILE A 103 5.48 12.19 2.85
N GLU A 104 4.76 13.22 2.36
CA GLU A 104 4.98 14.62 2.72
C GLU A 104 4.77 14.90 4.22
N SER A 105 3.78 14.24 4.82
CA SER A 105 3.52 14.36 6.27
C SER A 105 4.46 13.54 7.15
N GLY A 106 5.42 12.81 6.56
CA GLY A 106 6.35 11.94 7.29
C GLY A 106 5.68 10.77 8.01
N LYS A 107 4.45 10.42 7.63
CA LYS A 107 3.70 9.30 8.22
C LYS A 107 4.14 7.95 7.70
N ILE A 108 4.70 7.89 6.48
CA ILE A 108 5.30 6.65 5.98
C ILE A 108 6.68 6.52 6.61
N LYS A 109 6.87 5.47 7.39
CA LYS A 109 8.16 5.10 7.97
C LYS A 109 8.76 3.97 7.16
N TYR A 110 10.07 4.01 7.00
CA TYR A 110 10.85 2.90 6.47
C TYR A 110 11.01 1.84 7.56
N GLU A 111 10.39 0.68 7.39
CA GLU A 111 10.40 -0.41 8.36
C GLU A 111 11.09 -1.65 7.78
N PRO A 112 12.43 -1.68 7.78
CA PRO A 112 13.16 -2.80 7.22
C PRO A 112 13.03 -4.04 8.10
N VAL A 113 12.51 -5.11 7.52
CA VAL A 113 12.41 -6.44 8.14
C VAL A 113 13.30 -7.44 7.39
N PRO A 114 13.68 -8.59 8.01
CA PRO A 114 14.40 -9.63 7.29
C PRO A 114 13.58 -10.15 6.11
N CYS A 115 14.13 -10.05 4.88
CA CYS A 115 13.47 -10.44 3.63
C CYS A 115 14.40 -11.29 2.76
N ASP A 116 13.82 -12.11 1.90
CA ASP A 116 14.54 -12.82 0.83
C ASP A 116 14.47 -12.02 -0.47
N ILE A 117 15.61 -11.53 -0.96
CA ILE A 117 15.68 -10.77 -2.22
C ILE A 117 15.12 -11.57 -3.39
N THR A 118 15.32 -12.88 -3.37
CA THR A 118 14.83 -13.75 -4.44
C THR A 118 13.31 -13.80 -4.45
N GLU A 119 12.69 -13.91 -3.28
CA GLU A 119 11.22 -13.94 -3.13
C GLU A 119 10.59 -12.61 -3.55
N ILE A 120 11.20 -11.48 -3.16
CA ILE A 120 10.77 -10.15 -3.63
C ILE A 120 10.81 -10.08 -5.15
N THR A 121 11.93 -10.53 -5.76
CA THR A 121 12.10 -10.52 -7.21
C THR A 121 11.11 -11.45 -7.91
N ASP A 122 10.89 -12.66 -7.39
CA ASP A 122 9.95 -13.63 -7.96
C ASP A 122 8.52 -13.09 -7.95
N THR A 123 8.11 -12.44 -6.87
CA THR A 123 6.78 -11.81 -6.76
C THR A 123 6.60 -10.70 -7.80
N VAL A 124 7.60 -9.84 -7.97
CA VAL A 124 7.57 -8.75 -8.97
C VAL A 124 7.47 -9.32 -10.39
N LEU A 125 8.23 -10.37 -10.69
CA LEU A 125 8.21 -11.00 -12.02
C LEU A 125 6.90 -11.73 -12.29
N ALA A 126 6.28 -12.35 -11.29
CA ALA A 126 4.96 -12.96 -11.45
C ALA A 126 3.90 -11.92 -11.85
N VAL A 127 3.91 -10.73 -11.21
CA VAL A 127 3.04 -9.61 -11.58
C VAL A 127 3.34 -9.12 -13.00
N ALA A 128 4.62 -8.96 -13.36
CA ALA A 128 5.02 -8.53 -14.70
C ALA A 128 4.55 -9.51 -15.77
N HIS A 129 4.65 -10.82 -15.53
CA HIS A 129 4.10 -11.84 -16.44
C HIS A 129 2.59 -11.72 -16.62
N GLY A 130 1.85 -11.34 -15.56
CA GLY A 130 0.41 -11.05 -15.66
C GLY A 130 0.13 -9.89 -16.62
N PHE A 131 0.89 -8.80 -16.55
CA PHE A 131 0.74 -7.64 -17.46
C PHE A 131 1.14 -7.95 -18.90
N LEU A 132 2.00 -8.95 -19.12
CA LEU A 132 2.44 -9.37 -20.44
C LEU A 132 1.46 -10.33 -21.14
N GLN A 133 0.46 -10.84 -20.44
CA GLN A 133 -0.54 -11.75 -21.05
C GLN A 133 -1.24 -11.07 -22.22
N GLY A 134 -1.24 -11.75 -23.37
CA GLY A 134 -1.83 -11.22 -24.61
C GLY A 134 -0.99 -10.18 -25.35
N ARG A 135 0.23 -9.85 -24.85
CA ARG A 135 1.18 -8.95 -25.51
C ARG A 135 2.31 -9.76 -26.19
N ASN A 136 2.70 -9.34 -27.37
CA ASN A 136 3.85 -9.93 -28.07
C ASN A 136 5.12 -9.14 -27.75
N ILE A 137 5.58 -9.22 -26.49
CA ILE A 137 6.81 -8.56 -26.01
C ILE A 137 7.77 -9.63 -25.50
N GLU A 138 9.02 -9.59 -25.97
CA GLU A 138 10.06 -10.45 -25.45
C GLU A 138 10.49 -9.98 -24.06
N PHE A 139 10.35 -10.84 -23.06
CA PHE A 139 10.72 -10.51 -21.68
C PHE A 139 11.91 -11.36 -21.24
N ILE A 140 13.07 -10.71 -21.06
CA ILE A 140 14.34 -11.33 -20.72
C ILE A 140 14.64 -11.05 -19.26
N VAL A 141 14.90 -12.10 -18.47
CA VAL A 141 15.23 -12.00 -17.04
C VAL A 141 16.64 -12.52 -16.80
N GLU A 142 17.51 -11.66 -16.29
CA GLU A 142 18.89 -12.01 -15.93
C GLU A 142 19.10 -11.81 -14.44
N ARG A 143 19.50 -12.89 -13.75
CA ARG A 143 19.73 -12.86 -12.29
C ARG A 143 21.14 -13.29 -12.00
N ALA A 144 21.94 -12.40 -11.43
CA ALA A 144 23.19 -12.80 -10.81
C ALA A 144 22.89 -13.45 -9.46
N THR A 145 23.65 -14.49 -9.09
CA THR A 145 23.52 -15.09 -7.78
C THR A 145 23.80 -14.04 -6.70
N PRO A 146 22.85 -13.69 -5.81
CA PRO A 146 23.07 -12.67 -4.81
C PRO A 146 24.13 -13.13 -3.81
N THR A 147 25.04 -12.25 -3.47
CA THR A 147 26.11 -12.50 -2.46
C THR A 147 25.53 -12.69 -1.06
N ALA A 148 24.35 -12.18 -0.78
CA ALA A 148 23.56 -12.40 0.41
C ALA A 148 22.10 -12.65 0.01
N LYS A 149 21.54 -13.72 0.55
CA LYS A 149 20.14 -14.11 0.28
C LYS A 149 19.16 -13.29 1.11
N TYR A 150 19.48 -13.06 2.39
CA TYR A 150 18.61 -12.39 3.34
C TYR A 150 19.15 -11.00 3.65
N VAL A 151 18.25 -10.01 3.61
CA VAL A 151 18.55 -8.60 3.88
C VAL A 151 17.46 -7.98 4.73
N TYR A 152 17.80 -6.89 5.42
CA TYR A 152 16.80 -6.03 6.02
C TYR A 152 16.30 -5.06 4.95
N ALA A 153 15.04 -5.18 4.57
CA ALA A 153 14.39 -4.35 3.55
C ALA A 153 12.91 -4.13 3.86
N ASP A 154 12.35 -3.07 3.31
CA ASP A 154 10.92 -2.88 3.19
C ASP A 154 10.45 -3.50 1.87
N GLU A 155 10.03 -4.77 1.96
CA GLU A 155 9.64 -5.58 0.80
C GLU A 155 8.51 -4.93 -0.01
N LEU A 156 7.54 -4.31 0.68
CA LEU A 156 6.40 -3.67 0.02
C LEU A 156 6.88 -2.52 -0.86
N ARG A 157 7.73 -1.64 -0.34
CA ARG A 157 8.23 -0.48 -1.09
C ARG A 157 9.14 -0.85 -2.24
N ILE A 158 9.96 -1.89 -2.08
CA ILE A 158 10.77 -2.41 -3.21
C ILE A 158 9.84 -2.93 -4.31
N ARG A 159 8.81 -3.69 -3.97
CA ARG A 159 7.84 -4.19 -4.95
C ARG A 159 7.12 -3.06 -5.67
N GLU A 160 6.62 -2.06 -4.95
CA GLU A 160 5.96 -0.89 -5.53
C GLU A 160 6.86 -0.14 -6.52
N VAL A 161 8.11 0.11 -6.17
CA VAL A 161 9.12 0.73 -7.05
C VAL A 161 9.30 -0.07 -8.33
N LEU A 162 9.55 -1.38 -8.20
CA LEU A 162 9.85 -2.24 -9.36
C LEU A 162 8.62 -2.47 -10.24
N ILE A 163 7.44 -2.67 -9.66
CA ILE A 163 6.19 -2.85 -10.41
C ILE A 163 5.84 -1.56 -11.18
N ASN A 164 6.02 -0.39 -10.58
CA ASN A 164 5.76 0.87 -11.26
C ASN A 164 6.69 1.06 -12.49
N ILE A 165 7.97 0.77 -12.35
CA ILE A 165 8.92 0.85 -13.48
C ILE A 165 8.59 -0.20 -14.55
N LEU A 166 8.30 -1.46 -14.16
CA LEU A 166 7.95 -2.54 -15.09
C LEU A 166 6.64 -2.29 -15.81
N SER A 167 5.61 -1.81 -15.11
CA SER A 167 4.32 -1.48 -15.74
C SER A 167 4.49 -0.37 -16.78
N ASN A 168 5.32 0.64 -16.51
CA ASN A 168 5.67 1.67 -17.48
C ASN A 168 6.43 1.08 -18.67
N ALA A 169 7.43 0.23 -18.45
CA ALA A 169 8.16 -0.44 -19.54
C ALA A 169 7.20 -1.24 -20.43
N ILE A 170 6.28 -2.04 -19.84
CA ILE A 170 5.30 -2.84 -20.59
C ILE A 170 4.31 -1.94 -21.34
N LYS A 171 3.84 -0.87 -20.70
CA LYS A 171 2.89 0.07 -21.28
C LYS A 171 3.44 0.79 -22.51
N PHE A 172 4.71 1.21 -22.46
CA PHE A 172 5.31 2.03 -23.51
C PHE A 172 6.10 1.23 -24.54
N THR A 173 6.29 -0.07 -24.35
CA THR A 173 6.88 -0.96 -25.37
C THR A 173 5.80 -1.45 -26.31
N LYS A 174 6.07 -1.37 -27.62
CA LYS A 174 5.18 -1.89 -28.66
C LYS A 174 5.32 -3.40 -28.77
N ASP A 175 4.29 -4.06 -29.33
CA ASP A 175 4.37 -5.48 -29.68
C ASP A 175 5.52 -5.72 -30.69
N GLY A 176 6.30 -6.77 -30.44
CA GLY A 176 7.57 -7.06 -31.12
C GLY A 176 8.79 -6.43 -30.45
N GLY A 177 8.59 -5.62 -29.39
CA GLY A 177 9.70 -5.07 -28.62
C GLY A 177 10.22 -6.02 -27.54
N THR A 178 11.25 -5.58 -26.83
CA THR A 178 11.96 -6.36 -25.80
C THR A 178 11.99 -5.56 -24.49
N ILE A 179 11.76 -6.25 -23.37
CA ILE A 179 12.00 -5.74 -22.03
C ILE A 179 13.00 -6.65 -21.34
N ARG A 180 14.03 -6.08 -20.77
CA ARG A 180 15.06 -6.80 -20.01
C ARG A 180 15.01 -6.38 -18.54
N PHE A 181 14.92 -7.35 -17.64
CA PHE A 181 15.01 -7.19 -16.20
C PHE A 181 16.27 -7.86 -15.70
N GLU A 182 17.15 -7.08 -15.08
CA GLU A 182 18.42 -7.57 -14.54
C GLU A 182 18.46 -7.27 -13.04
N VAL A 183 18.94 -8.22 -12.23
CA VAL A 183 19.20 -8.04 -10.81
C VAL A 183 20.56 -8.57 -10.43
N GLU A 184 21.34 -7.75 -9.74
CA GLU A 184 22.64 -8.12 -9.21
C GLU A 184 22.83 -7.57 -7.79
N GLY A 185 23.58 -8.31 -6.97
CA GLY A 185 23.97 -7.90 -5.64
C GLY A 185 25.48 -7.81 -5.51
N GLN A 186 26.01 -6.66 -5.12
CA GLN A 186 27.43 -6.42 -4.92
C GLN A 186 27.71 -6.16 -3.44
N PRO A 187 28.66 -6.87 -2.80
CA PRO A 187 29.02 -6.60 -1.42
C PRO A 187 29.63 -5.22 -1.29
N VAL A 188 29.25 -4.49 -0.22
CA VAL A 188 29.90 -3.25 0.16
C VAL A 188 31.07 -3.57 1.08
N GLY A 189 32.16 -2.78 1.02
CA GLY A 189 33.44 -3.09 1.66
C GLY A 189 33.41 -3.22 3.19
N ASP A 190 32.30 -2.94 3.87
CA ASP A 190 32.10 -3.12 5.32
C ASP A 190 31.69 -4.55 5.72
N GLY A 191 31.39 -5.43 4.76
CA GLY A 191 30.94 -6.80 4.97
C GLY A 191 29.57 -6.93 5.64
N LYS A 192 28.86 -5.83 5.89
CA LYS A 192 27.54 -5.79 6.54
C LYS A 192 26.43 -5.34 5.60
N HIS A 193 26.77 -4.73 4.48
CA HIS A 193 25.84 -4.21 3.50
C HIS A 193 26.08 -4.85 2.14
N ILE A 194 25.00 -4.95 1.38
CA ILE A 194 25.00 -5.32 -0.04
C ILE A 194 24.32 -4.20 -0.82
N LYS A 195 24.90 -3.82 -1.93
CA LYS A 195 24.24 -2.95 -2.91
C LYS A 195 23.49 -3.83 -3.90
N VAL A 196 22.16 -3.83 -3.83
CA VAL A 196 21.31 -4.51 -4.79
C VAL A 196 20.97 -3.53 -5.90
N ARG A 197 21.26 -3.94 -7.15
CA ARG A 197 20.97 -3.17 -8.35
C ARG A 197 19.92 -3.90 -9.18
N TYR A 198 18.82 -3.20 -9.44
CA TYR A 198 17.80 -3.60 -10.39
C TYR A 198 17.93 -2.72 -11.63
N ARG A 199 18.04 -3.34 -12.81
CA ARG A 199 18.05 -2.64 -14.09
C ARG A 199 16.89 -3.14 -14.94
N ILE A 200 16.07 -2.20 -15.42
CA ILE A 200 14.92 -2.47 -16.27
C ILE A 200 15.11 -1.66 -17.53
N SER A 201 15.27 -2.36 -18.66
CA SER A 201 15.48 -1.75 -19.96
C SER A 201 14.37 -2.16 -20.92
N ASP A 202 13.85 -1.22 -21.68
CA ASP A 202 12.84 -1.43 -22.70
C ASP A 202 13.24 -0.84 -24.06
N THR A 203 12.67 -1.36 -25.12
CA THR A 203 12.79 -0.83 -26.49
C THR A 203 11.55 -0.04 -26.90
N GLY A 204 10.94 0.67 -25.94
CA GLY A 204 9.73 1.46 -26.11
C GLY A 204 9.95 2.80 -26.82
N ILE A 205 9.00 3.69 -26.65
CA ILE A 205 9.03 5.01 -27.31
C ILE A 205 10.16 5.92 -26.82
N GLY A 206 10.75 5.62 -25.64
CA GLY A 206 11.72 6.50 -24.98
C GLY A 206 11.12 7.83 -24.54
N MET A 207 11.96 8.73 -24.04
CA MET A 207 11.58 10.04 -23.50
C MET A 207 12.48 11.13 -24.08
N SER A 208 11.94 12.34 -24.27
CA SER A 208 12.70 13.52 -24.62
C SER A 208 13.63 13.98 -23.49
N GLU A 209 14.72 14.67 -23.80
CA GLU A 209 15.63 15.22 -22.76
C GLU A 209 14.89 16.24 -21.86
N GLU A 210 13.97 17.01 -22.44
CA GLU A 210 13.16 17.98 -21.70
C GLU A 210 12.27 17.27 -20.66
N TYR A 211 11.59 16.21 -21.05
CA TYR A 211 10.76 15.44 -20.13
C TYR A 211 11.57 14.72 -19.06
N GLN A 212 12.73 14.16 -19.40
CA GLN A 212 13.62 13.51 -18.42
C GLN A 212 14.02 14.43 -17.26
N ALA A 213 14.18 15.75 -17.53
CA ALA A 213 14.51 16.73 -16.49
C ALA A 213 13.38 16.89 -15.44
N HIS A 214 12.13 16.64 -15.83
CA HIS A 214 10.94 16.77 -14.99
C HIS A 214 10.27 15.44 -14.63
N LEU A 215 10.93 14.31 -14.92
CA LEU A 215 10.38 12.96 -14.77
C LEU A 215 9.86 12.65 -13.36
N TYR A 216 10.50 13.19 -12.35
CA TYR A 216 10.17 12.97 -10.94
C TYR A 216 9.32 14.08 -10.32
N GLU A 217 8.90 15.06 -11.11
CA GLU A 217 7.96 16.08 -10.67
C GLU A 217 6.54 15.53 -10.64
N GLU A 218 5.76 15.94 -9.66
CA GLU A 218 4.37 15.51 -9.52
C GLU A 218 3.53 16.00 -10.69
N PHE A 219 2.64 15.12 -11.18
CA PHE A 219 1.76 15.37 -12.34
C PHE A 219 2.49 15.59 -13.67
N SER A 220 3.79 15.33 -13.73
CA SER A 220 4.56 15.44 -14.96
C SER A 220 4.18 14.34 -15.94
N GLN A 221 3.84 14.74 -17.18
CA GLN A 221 3.52 13.83 -18.29
C GLN A 221 4.13 14.39 -19.57
N GLU A 222 4.70 13.52 -20.40
CA GLU A 222 5.17 13.94 -21.73
C GLU A 222 3.98 14.23 -22.62
N SER A 223 3.83 15.51 -23.00
CA SER A 223 2.75 15.97 -23.89
C SER A 223 3.12 15.73 -25.34
N ASP A 224 3.14 14.49 -25.81
CA ASP A 224 3.18 14.20 -27.23
C ASP A 224 1.77 14.27 -27.79
N GLY A 225 1.54 15.28 -28.62
CA GLY A 225 0.25 15.53 -29.23
C GLY A 225 -0.34 14.28 -29.90
N ALA A 226 -1.53 13.91 -29.49
CA ALA A 226 -2.51 13.10 -30.20
C ALA A 226 -2.22 11.59 -30.43
N ARG A 227 -1.23 10.95 -29.84
CA ARG A 227 -0.90 9.54 -30.20
C ARG A 227 -0.77 8.50 -29.08
N THR A 228 -0.86 8.85 -27.83
CA THR A 228 -0.85 7.83 -26.76
C THR A 228 -2.20 7.74 -26.06
N ASN A 229 -2.93 6.63 -26.31
CA ASN A 229 -4.17 6.26 -25.59
C ASN A 229 -3.93 5.94 -24.11
N TYR A 230 -2.73 6.13 -23.58
CA TYR A 230 -2.32 5.71 -22.25
C TYR A 230 -2.10 6.93 -21.34
N LYS A 231 -3.18 7.48 -20.78
CA LYS A 231 -3.08 8.47 -19.70
C LYS A 231 -2.58 7.78 -18.43
N GLY A 232 -1.49 8.27 -17.84
CA GLY A 232 -1.03 7.92 -16.50
C GLY A 232 -1.44 9.01 -15.51
N THR A 233 -1.18 8.80 -14.22
CA THR A 233 -1.42 9.80 -13.16
C THR A 233 -0.37 10.93 -13.18
N GLY A 234 0.83 10.65 -13.66
CA GLY A 234 2.00 11.51 -13.53
C GLY A 234 2.59 11.52 -12.11
N LEU A 235 2.10 10.67 -11.22
CA LEU A 235 2.53 10.58 -9.83
C LEU A 235 3.47 9.39 -9.57
N GLY A 236 3.33 8.31 -10.33
CA GLY A 236 4.06 7.07 -10.07
C GLY A 236 5.58 7.24 -10.01
N MET A 237 6.20 8.01 -10.91
CA MET A 237 7.64 8.22 -10.88
C MET A 237 8.10 9.12 -9.72
N ALA A 238 7.28 10.12 -9.33
CA ALA A 238 7.53 10.92 -8.14
C ALA A 238 7.48 10.06 -6.86
N ILE A 239 6.49 9.19 -6.74
CA ILE A 239 6.37 8.22 -5.63
C ILE A 239 7.56 7.26 -5.63
N THR A 240 7.91 6.70 -6.80
CA THR A 240 9.08 5.82 -6.96
C THR A 240 10.35 6.49 -6.45
N LYS A 241 10.62 7.73 -6.84
CA LYS A 241 11.79 8.49 -6.39
C LYS A 241 11.78 8.66 -4.88
N ARG A 242 10.65 9.03 -4.29
CA ARG A 242 10.52 9.22 -2.84
C ARG A 242 10.75 7.93 -2.05
N TYR A 243 10.24 6.79 -2.53
CA TYR A 243 10.49 5.49 -1.90
C TYR A 243 11.95 5.08 -1.99
N VAL A 244 12.60 5.28 -3.14
CA VAL A 244 14.03 5.00 -3.30
C VAL A 244 14.86 5.87 -2.36
N ASP A 245 14.55 7.17 -2.24
CA ASP A 245 15.24 8.10 -1.33
C ASP A 245 15.03 7.71 0.14
N MET A 246 13.83 7.28 0.52
CA MET A 246 13.52 6.80 1.88
C MET A 246 14.30 5.52 2.22
N MET A 247 14.56 4.67 1.24
CA MET A 247 15.43 3.50 1.37
C MET A 247 16.93 3.83 1.26
N HIS A 248 17.29 5.11 1.23
CA HIS A 248 18.67 5.58 1.02
C HIS A 248 19.32 5.07 -0.27
N GLY A 249 18.52 4.78 -1.27
CA GLY A 249 18.94 4.30 -2.57
C GLY A 249 19.11 5.40 -3.60
N GLU A 250 19.46 4.98 -4.81
CA GLU A 250 19.59 5.85 -5.97
C GLU A 250 18.79 5.30 -7.14
N ILE A 251 18.14 6.18 -7.90
CA ILE A 251 17.48 5.83 -9.16
C ILE A 251 18.05 6.69 -10.29
N HIS A 252 18.44 6.01 -11.35
CA HIS A 252 18.99 6.62 -12.55
C HIS A 252 18.16 6.24 -13.77
N VAL A 253 18.00 7.18 -14.70
CA VAL A 253 17.33 6.96 -15.96
C VAL A 253 18.26 7.29 -17.12
N LYS A 254 18.22 6.47 -18.16
CA LYS A 254 18.81 6.74 -19.48
C LYS A 254 17.74 6.45 -20.52
N SER A 255 17.35 7.45 -21.27
CA SER A 255 16.31 7.30 -22.28
C SER A 255 16.66 8.10 -23.53
N GLN A 256 16.23 7.57 -24.67
CA GLN A 256 16.33 8.25 -25.96
C GLN A 256 15.03 8.02 -26.71
N GLN A 257 14.41 9.10 -27.15
CA GLN A 257 13.15 9.06 -27.88
C GLN A 257 13.29 8.18 -29.15
N GLY A 258 12.35 7.27 -29.33
CA GLY A 258 12.34 6.29 -30.43
C GLY A 258 13.28 5.08 -30.26
N VAL A 259 14.08 5.01 -29.21
CA VAL A 259 15.02 3.91 -28.94
C VAL A 259 14.58 3.07 -27.74
N GLY A 260 14.21 3.72 -26.63
CA GLY A 260 13.78 3.05 -25.40
C GLY A 260 14.29 3.72 -24.13
N THR A 261 14.04 3.06 -23.00
CA THR A 261 14.40 3.57 -21.68
C THR A 261 15.10 2.50 -20.85
N THR A 262 16.06 2.91 -20.03
CA THR A 262 16.68 2.09 -19.00
C THR A 262 16.60 2.80 -17.65
N PHE A 263 15.93 2.17 -16.70
CA PHE A 263 15.96 2.55 -15.30
C PHE A 263 16.95 1.67 -14.54
N THR A 264 17.70 2.28 -13.64
CA THR A 264 18.58 1.58 -12.71
C THR A 264 18.27 2.04 -11.31
N VAL A 265 17.87 1.11 -10.44
CA VAL A 265 17.61 1.35 -9.01
C VAL A 265 18.71 0.66 -8.22
N GLU A 266 19.39 1.39 -7.34
CA GLU A 266 20.45 0.88 -6.46
C GLU A 266 20.02 1.07 -5.00
N LEU A 267 19.97 -0.03 -4.25
CA LEU A 267 19.54 -0.03 -2.86
C LEU A 267 20.66 -0.56 -1.96
N PRO A 268 21.16 0.24 -1.01
CA PRO A 268 22.10 -0.22 0.01
C PRO A 268 21.33 -0.93 1.12
N LEU A 269 21.34 -2.26 1.13
CA LEU A 269 20.61 -3.07 2.08
C LEU A 269 21.55 -3.72 3.10
N ARG A 270 21.17 -3.73 4.37
CA ARG A 270 21.91 -4.43 5.41
C ARG A 270 21.67 -5.94 5.29
N ILE A 271 22.73 -6.73 5.33
CA ILE A 271 22.64 -8.20 5.32
C ILE A 271 21.94 -8.64 6.61
N ALA A 272 20.98 -9.55 6.50
CA ALA A 272 20.29 -10.11 7.65
C ALA A 272 20.96 -11.44 8.09
N ASP A 273 21.23 -11.53 9.39
CA ASP A 273 21.82 -12.72 10.00
C ASP A 273 20.76 -13.81 10.27
N VAL A 274 19.48 -13.46 10.10
CA VAL A 274 18.33 -14.33 10.38
C VAL A 274 17.50 -14.48 9.11
N ALA A 275 17.11 -15.71 8.78
CA ALA A 275 16.13 -15.95 7.72
C ALA A 275 14.79 -15.30 8.09
N PRO A 276 14.05 -14.75 7.10
CA PRO A 276 12.70 -14.27 7.35
C PRO A 276 11.84 -15.40 7.94
N GLU A 277 10.97 -15.05 8.87
CA GLU A 277 9.98 -16.02 9.34
C GLU A 277 9.13 -16.43 8.14
N LYS A 278 9.26 -17.69 7.75
CA LYS A 278 8.41 -18.24 6.69
C LYS A 278 6.96 -18.17 7.16
N LYS A 279 6.18 -17.31 6.56
CA LYS A 279 4.73 -17.41 6.67
C LYS A 279 4.35 -18.79 6.11
N PRO A 280 3.67 -19.63 6.86
CA PRO A 280 3.32 -20.97 6.38
C PRO A 280 2.51 -20.82 5.07
N GLU A 281 3.02 -21.42 3.99
CA GLU A 281 2.23 -21.63 2.79
C GLU A 281 1.12 -22.62 3.16
N THR A 282 -0.05 -22.10 3.45
CA THR A 282 -1.21 -22.93 3.67
C THR A 282 -1.68 -23.40 2.32
N GLY A 283 -1.46 -24.65 1.98
CA GLY A 283 -2.06 -25.34 0.84
C GLY A 283 -3.58 -25.49 1.04
N CYS A 284 -4.26 -24.38 1.17
CA CYS A 284 -5.68 -24.28 1.37
C CYS A 284 -6.35 -23.95 0.03
N THR A 285 -7.48 -24.56 -0.22
CA THR A 285 -8.26 -24.43 -1.45
C THR A 285 -9.62 -23.81 -1.14
N GLU A 286 -10.30 -23.32 -2.14
CA GLU A 286 -11.69 -22.82 -2.02
C GLU A 286 -12.65 -23.84 -1.39
N ARG A 287 -12.37 -25.14 -1.51
CA ARG A 287 -13.17 -26.21 -0.88
C ARG A 287 -13.16 -26.15 0.63
N ASP A 288 -12.10 -25.60 1.20
CA ASP A 288 -11.94 -25.47 2.66
C ASP A 288 -12.79 -24.34 3.25
N LEU A 289 -13.40 -23.49 2.40
CA LEU A 289 -14.31 -22.42 2.80
C LEU A 289 -15.79 -22.82 2.90
N GLN A 290 -16.14 -23.99 2.39
CA GLN A 290 -17.52 -24.49 2.37
C GLN A 290 -18.11 -24.65 3.77
N GLY A 291 -19.23 -23.96 4.02
CA GLY A 291 -19.95 -24.05 5.28
C GLY A 291 -19.37 -23.26 6.44
N ILE A 292 -18.28 -22.50 6.26
CA ILE A 292 -17.72 -21.61 7.29
C ILE A 292 -18.76 -20.54 7.64
N ARG A 293 -19.08 -20.41 8.92
CA ARG A 293 -20.07 -19.45 9.46
C ARG A 293 -19.37 -18.18 9.89
N VAL A 294 -19.64 -17.11 9.17
CA VAL A 294 -18.99 -15.82 9.33
C VAL A 294 -19.95 -14.83 9.99
N LEU A 295 -19.53 -14.20 11.08
CA LEU A 295 -20.16 -12.99 11.59
C LEU A 295 -19.42 -11.78 11.01
N MET A 296 -20.07 -11.01 10.13
CA MET A 296 -19.46 -9.89 9.43
C MET A 296 -19.99 -8.56 9.96
N ALA A 297 -19.10 -7.69 10.39
CA ALA A 297 -19.40 -6.31 10.78
C ALA A 297 -19.12 -5.38 9.61
N GLU A 298 -20.13 -4.70 9.09
CA GLU A 298 -20.04 -3.71 8.01
C GLU A 298 -21.24 -2.77 8.13
N ASP A 299 -20.97 -1.48 8.34
CA ASP A 299 -22.00 -0.45 8.54
C ASP A 299 -22.62 0.05 7.24
N ASN A 300 -21.87 -0.04 6.14
CA ASN A 300 -22.33 0.35 4.80
C ASN A 300 -23.11 -0.78 4.12
N ASP A 301 -24.37 -0.54 3.79
CA ASP A 301 -25.25 -1.55 3.19
C ASP A 301 -24.73 -2.11 1.86
N LEU A 302 -24.17 -1.23 1.04
CA LEU A 302 -23.65 -1.61 -0.28
C LEU A 302 -22.38 -2.46 -0.18
N ASN A 303 -21.44 -2.07 0.69
CA ASN A 303 -20.24 -2.88 0.95
C ASN A 303 -20.62 -4.25 1.53
N ALA A 304 -21.60 -4.26 2.44
CA ALA A 304 -22.09 -5.50 3.03
C ALA A 304 -22.70 -6.44 1.96
N GLU A 305 -23.54 -5.92 1.08
CA GLU A 305 -24.16 -6.72 0.00
C GLU A 305 -23.11 -7.34 -0.91
N ILE A 306 -22.10 -6.56 -1.33
CA ILE A 306 -21.00 -7.05 -2.17
C ILE A 306 -20.20 -8.14 -1.43
N ALA A 307 -19.79 -7.88 -0.20
CA ALA A 307 -19.00 -8.82 0.58
C ALA A 307 -19.76 -10.12 0.84
N ILE A 308 -21.03 -10.05 1.22
CA ILE A 308 -21.90 -11.22 1.43
C ILE A 308 -22.00 -12.04 0.16
N THR A 309 -22.31 -11.41 -0.98
CA THR A 309 -22.43 -12.09 -2.27
C THR A 309 -21.16 -12.86 -2.60
N LEU A 310 -19.99 -12.21 -2.51
CA LEU A 310 -18.71 -12.84 -2.84
C LEU A 310 -18.35 -13.99 -1.89
N LEU A 311 -18.62 -13.85 -0.59
CA LEU A 311 -18.35 -14.88 0.40
C LEU A 311 -19.29 -16.09 0.26
N GLU A 312 -20.58 -15.84 0.00
CA GLU A 312 -21.60 -16.89 -0.22
C GLU A 312 -21.37 -17.62 -1.53
N GLU A 313 -20.90 -16.98 -2.60
CA GLU A 313 -20.46 -17.65 -3.83
C GLU A 313 -19.35 -18.67 -3.59
N LYS A 314 -18.52 -18.48 -2.56
CA LYS A 314 -17.48 -19.43 -2.12
C LYS A 314 -18.02 -20.45 -1.09
N GLY A 315 -19.32 -20.45 -0.82
CA GLY A 315 -20.00 -21.43 0.04
C GLY A 315 -19.93 -21.12 1.54
N MET A 316 -19.54 -19.93 1.93
CA MET A 316 -19.61 -19.49 3.33
C MET A 316 -21.04 -19.09 3.71
N VAL A 317 -21.34 -19.11 5.00
CA VAL A 317 -22.64 -18.67 5.54
C VAL A 317 -22.41 -17.38 6.33
N VAL A 318 -22.95 -16.27 5.83
CA VAL A 318 -22.64 -14.95 6.39
C VAL A 318 -23.83 -14.42 7.21
N THR A 319 -23.54 -13.99 8.44
CA THR A 319 -24.47 -13.22 9.28
C THR A 319 -23.94 -11.81 9.41
N ARG A 320 -24.67 -10.83 8.90
CA ARG A 320 -24.25 -9.41 8.99
C ARG A 320 -24.64 -8.81 10.35
N ALA A 321 -23.72 -7.99 10.88
CA ALA A 321 -23.96 -7.00 11.92
C ALA A 321 -23.68 -5.59 11.36
N ILE A 322 -24.45 -4.59 11.79
CA ILE A 322 -24.41 -3.24 11.20
C ILE A 322 -23.46 -2.27 11.93
N ASP A 323 -23.00 -2.62 13.13
CA ASP A 323 -22.02 -1.86 13.92
C ASP A 323 -21.40 -2.76 14.99
N GLY A 324 -20.41 -2.22 15.72
CA GLY A 324 -19.71 -2.98 16.76
C GLY A 324 -20.61 -3.45 17.91
N GLN A 325 -21.64 -2.68 18.26
CA GLN A 325 -22.58 -3.07 19.28
C GLN A 325 -23.45 -4.25 18.83
N ASP A 326 -23.93 -4.23 17.58
CA ASP A 326 -24.71 -5.33 16.99
C ASP A 326 -23.89 -6.63 16.88
N VAL A 327 -22.56 -6.52 16.59
CA VAL A 327 -21.65 -7.69 16.68
C VAL A 327 -21.66 -8.31 18.07
N ILE A 328 -21.48 -7.47 19.10
CA ILE A 328 -21.43 -7.91 20.50
C ILE A 328 -22.74 -8.60 20.89
N ASP A 329 -23.87 -7.99 20.53
CA ASP A 329 -25.20 -8.49 20.90
C ASP A 329 -25.50 -9.81 20.19
N ARG A 330 -25.23 -9.92 18.87
CA ARG A 330 -25.40 -11.16 18.11
C ARG A 330 -24.47 -12.26 18.58
N PHE A 331 -23.20 -11.94 18.81
CA PHE A 331 -22.22 -12.90 19.29
C PHE A 331 -22.61 -13.44 20.67
N ARG A 332 -23.12 -12.59 21.57
CA ARG A 332 -23.57 -12.99 22.92
C ARG A 332 -24.86 -13.81 22.85
N ALA A 333 -25.82 -13.45 21.99
CA ALA A 333 -27.13 -14.13 21.89
C ALA A 333 -27.00 -15.52 21.23
N ALA A 334 -26.05 -15.72 20.35
CA ALA A 334 -25.85 -16.99 19.66
C ALA A 334 -25.22 -18.04 20.60
N PRO A 335 -25.52 -19.33 20.49
CA PRO A 335 -24.80 -20.37 21.22
C PRO A 335 -23.30 -20.35 20.95
N ALA A 336 -22.48 -20.80 21.93
CA ALA A 336 -21.05 -20.91 21.72
C ALA A 336 -20.73 -21.84 20.53
N GLY A 337 -19.76 -21.42 19.70
CA GLY A 337 -19.41 -22.14 18.48
C GLY A 337 -20.41 -21.97 17.31
N SER A 338 -21.32 -21.00 17.36
CA SER A 338 -22.22 -20.69 16.24
C SER A 338 -21.49 -20.02 15.07
N PHE A 339 -20.37 -19.37 15.32
CA PHE A 339 -19.53 -18.72 14.32
C PHE A 339 -18.13 -19.32 14.35
N ASP A 340 -17.54 -19.44 13.16
CA ASP A 340 -16.19 -19.96 12.98
C ASP A 340 -15.18 -18.81 12.81
N LEU A 341 -15.66 -17.62 12.36
CA LEU A 341 -14.85 -16.46 12.04
C LEU A 341 -15.66 -15.17 12.24
N ILE A 342 -14.99 -14.11 12.63
CA ILE A 342 -15.52 -12.74 12.58
C ILE A 342 -14.72 -11.92 11.56
N LEU A 343 -15.39 -11.35 10.57
CA LEU A 343 -14.86 -10.30 9.71
C LEU A 343 -15.28 -8.95 10.26
N MET A 344 -14.32 -8.11 10.63
CA MET A 344 -14.56 -6.90 11.42
C MET A 344 -14.10 -5.65 10.67
N ASP A 345 -15.04 -4.81 10.23
CA ASP A 345 -14.67 -3.46 9.80
C ASP A 345 -14.10 -2.66 10.97
N ILE A 346 -13.03 -1.94 10.69
CA ILE A 346 -12.38 -1.08 11.69
C ILE A 346 -13.17 0.21 11.92
N MET A 347 -13.68 0.81 10.84
CA MET A 347 -14.30 2.13 10.86
C MET A 347 -15.82 2.01 10.89
N MET A 348 -16.38 1.86 12.09
CA MET A 348 -17.82 1.76 12.30
C MET A 348 -18.32 2.79 13.34
N PRO A 349 -19.59 3.20 13.26
CA PRO A 349 -20.22 4.05 14.26
C PRO A 349 -20.39 3.33 15.61
N LYS A 350 -20.59 4.09 16.70
CA LYS A 350 -20.77 3.68 18.09
C LYS A 350 -19.52 3.03 18.70
N LEU A 351 -19.14 1.82 18.27
CA LEU A 351 -17.93 1.11 18.64
C LEU A 351 -17.16 0.75 17.39
N ASN A 352 -15.89 1.16 17.32
CA ASN A 352 -15.01 0.79 16.22
C ASN A 352 -14.59 -0.68 16.33
N GLY A 353 -13.96 -1.23 15.27
CA GLY A 353 -13.56 -2.63 15.23
C GLY A 353 -12.57 -3.04 16.33
N TYR A 354 -11.68 -2.13 16.73
CA TYR A 354 -10.71 -2.40 17.80
C TYR A 354 -11.42 -2.52 19.16
N GLU A 355 -12.28 -1.57 19.50
CA GLU A 355 -13.06 -1.59 20.74
C GLU A 355 -13.97 -2.81 20.79
N THR A 356 -14.62 -3.13 19.67
CA THR A 356 -15.48 -4.32 19.55
C THR A 356 -14.69 -5.61 19.78
N THR A 357 -13.51 -5.72 19.21
CA THR A 357 -12.61 -6.88 19.40
C THR A 357 -12.20 -7.02 20.84
N GLN A 358 -11.77 -5.94 21.50
CA GLN A 358 -11.39 -5.97 22.92
C GLN A 358 -12.57 -6.37 23.81
N ALA A 359 -13.79 -5.89 23.50
CA ALA A 359 -14.99 -6.28 24.20
C ALA A 359 -15.27 -7.78 24.06
N ILE A 360 -15.18 -8.35 22.85
CA ILE A 360 -15.36 -9.79 22.60
C ILE A 360 -14.30 -10.61 23.36
N ARG A 361 -13.02 -10.21 23.30
CA ARG A 361 -11.91 -10.91 23.98
C ARG A 361 -12.04 -10.92 25.50
N SER A 362 -12.68 -9.90 26.07
CA SER A 362 -12.89 -9.75 27.52
C SER A 362 -14.19 -10.36 28.06
N MET A 363 -15.06 -10.93 27.19
CA MET A 363 -16.30 -11.56 27.63
C MET A 363 -16.01 -12.76 28.54
N SER A 364 -16.57 -12.73 29.76
CA SER A 364 -16.47 -13.82 30.71
C SER A 364 -17.55 -14.88 30.50
N ASP A 365 -18.69 -14.48 29.94
CA ASP A 365 -19.87 -15.31 29.63
C ASP A 365 -19.76 -16.07 28.30
N ARG A 366 -18.74 -15.74 27.49
CA ARG A 366 -18.47 -16.33 26.17
C ARG A 366 -17.01 -16.79 26.06
N PRO A 367 -16.69 -18.02 26.49
CA PRO A 367 -15.30 -18.52 26.47
C PRO A 367 -14.68 -18.54 25.07
N ASP A 368 -15.49 -18.83 24.03
CA ASP A 368 -15.09 -18.82 22.63
C ASP A 368 -14.73 -17.41 22.11
N GLY A 369 -15.15 -16.35 22.77
CA GLY A 369 -14.73 -14.98 22.46
C GLY A 369 -13.22 -14.76 22.57
N ARG A 370 -12.50 -15.56 23.36
CA ARG A 370 -11.04 -15.49 23.49
C ARG A 370 -10.28 -16.11 22.33
N THR A 371 -10.90 -17.09 21.67
CA THR A 371 -10.24 -17.94 20.67
C THR A 371 -10.78 -17.79 19.26
N ILE A 372 -12.02 -17.29 19.07
CA ILE A 372 -12.59 -17.11 17.75
C ILE A 372 -11.68 -16.24 16.89
N PRO A 373 -11.33 -16.66 15.67
CA PRO A 373 -10.58 -15.83 14.75
C PRO A 373 -11.33 -14.54 14.43
N ILE A 374 -10.64 -13.39 14.53
CA ILE A 374 -11.16 -12.09 14.14
C ILE A 374 -10.21 -11.51 13.12
N VAL A 375 -10.71 -11.22 11.92
CA VAL A 375 -9.95 -10.64 10.81
C VAL A 375 -10.46 -9.23 10.57
N ALA A 376 -9.56 -8.26 10.61
CA ALA A 376 -9.85 -6.87 10.30
C ALA A 376 -10.18 -6.71 8.82
N MET A 377 -11.21 -5.93 8.49
CA MET A 377 -11.44 -5.39 7.15
C MET A 377 -11.06 -3.91 7.18
N THR A 378 -9.99 -3.54 6.47
CA THR A 378 -9.43 -2.19 6.52
C THR A 378 -9.51 -1.52 5.16
N ALA A 379 -9.71 -0.21 5.14
CA ALA A 379 -9.57 0.57 3.91
C ALA A 379 -8.12 0.58 3.39
N ASN A 380 -7.14 0.30 4.26
CA ASN A 380 -5.71 0.30 3.96
C ASN A 380 -5.01 -0.80 4.77
N ALA A 381 -4.13 -1.56 4.14
CA ALA A 381 -3.31 -2.59 4.79
C ALA A 381 -1.95 -2.01 5.23
N PHE A 382 -1.95 -0.89 5.98
CA PHE A 382 -0.70 -0.30 6.45
C PHE A 382 -0.18 -1.01 7.70
N ALA A 383 1.14 -1.01 7.88
CA ALA A 383 1.80 -1.63 9.02
C ALA A 383 1.27 -1.12 10.37
N GLU A 384 0.94 0.19 10.46
CA GLU A 384 0.35 0.79 11.67
C GLU A 384 -1.05 0.22 11.98
N ASP A 385 -1.91 0.09 10.95
CA ASP A 385 -3.25 -0.46 11.10
C ASP A 385 -3.19 -1.95 11.45
N ILE A 386 -2.27 -2.68 10.85
CA ILE A 386 -2.00 -4.09 11.15
C ILE A 386 -1.52 -4.25 12.59
N ALA A 387 -0.57 -3.42 13.04
CA ALA A 387 -0.07 -3.44 14.41
C ALA A 387 -1.18 -3.11 15.43
N ALA A 388 -2.02 -2.12 15.13
CA ALA A 388 -3.17 -1.76 15.97
C ALA A 388 -4.20 -2.90 16.03
N ALA A 389 -4.50 -3.57 14.92
CA ALA A 389 -5.39 -4.73 14.87
C ALA A 389 -4.86 -5.88 15.74
N HIS A 390 -3.57 -6.21 15.62
CA HIS A 390 -2.94 -7.21 16.48
C HIS A 390 -2.96 -6.82 17.96
N ALA A 391 -2.67 -5.55 18.30
CA ALA A 391 -2.72 -5.05 19.67
C ALA A 391 -4.14 -5.13 20.27
N ALA A 392 -5.18 -4.99 19.45
CA ALA A 392 -6.57 -5.17 19.85
C ALA A 392 -6.97 -6.65 20.02
N GLY A 393 -6.14 -7.61 19.56
CA GLY A 393 -6.38 -9.04 19.64
C GLY A 393 -6.99 -9.68 18.39
N MET A 394 -6.84 -9.02 17.22
CA MET A 394 -7.23 -9.60 15.92
C MET A 394 -6.16 -10.55 15.39
N ASN A 395 -6.57 -11.51 14.56
CA ASN A 395 -5.74 -12.60 14.07
C ASN A 395 -5.23 -12.41 12.64
N GLY A 396 -5.81 -11.47 11.91
CA GLY A 396 -5.46 -11.17 10.53
C GLY A 396 -6.10 -9.89 10.04
N HIS A 397 -5.83 -9.55 8.78
CA HIS A 397 -6.42 -8.38 8.11
C HIS A 397 -6.69 -8.68 6.65
N LEU A 398 -7.67 -7.98 6.09
CA LEU A 398 -8.06 -7.95 4.68
C LEU A 398 -8.19 -6.50 4.24
N ALA A 399 -7.66 -6.17 3.09
CA ALA A 399 -7.86 -4.85 2.50
C ALA A 399 -9.23 -4.76 1.81
N LYS A 400 -9.86 -3.59 1.88
CA LYS A 400 -11.04 -3.26 1.06
C LYS A 400 -10.58 -2.56 -0.23
N PRO A 401 -11.09 -2.92 -1.42
CA PRO A 401 -12.15 -3.88 -1.70
C PRO A 401 -11.70 -5.32 -1.43
N ILE A 402 -12.63 -6.16 -1.03
CA ILE A 402 -12.35 -7.56 -0.70
C ILE A 402 -11.92 -8.31 -1.97
N ASP A 403 -10.70 -8.83 -1.94
CA ASP A 403 -10.14 -9.76 -2.94
C ASP A 403 -10.32 -11.20 -2.46
N MET A 404 -11.01 -12.02 -3.24
CA MET A 404 -11.34 -13.38 -2.83
C MET A 404 -10.12 -14.31 -2.75
N ASP A 405 -9.06 -14.07 -3.53
CA ASP A 405 -7.82 -14.85 -3.44
C ASP A 405 -7.08 -14.53 -2.13
N GLU A 406 -7.14 -13.28 -1.67
CA GLU A 406 -6.60 -12.88 -0.38
C GLU A 406 -7.46 -13.40 0.78
N VAL A 407 -8.78 -13.35 0.66
CA VAL A 407 -9.74 -13.93 1.62
C VAL A 407 -9.44 -15.40 1.88
N VAL A 408 -9.31 -16.20 0.82
CA VAL A 408 -8.97 -17.64 0.94
C VAL A 408 -7.69 -17.81 1.74
N LYS A 409 -6.63 -17.08 1.39
CA LYS A 409 -5.32 -17.17 2.05
C LYS A 409 -5.39 -16.79 3.53
N VAL A 410 -6.07 -15.68 3.85
CA VAL A 410 -6.15 -15.16 5.22
C VAL A 410 -7.04 -16.05 6.08
N ILE A 411 -8.25 -16.40 5.63
CA ILE A 411 -9.18 -17.24 6.39
C ILE A 411 -8.54 -18.61 6.69
N CYS A 412 -7.95 -19.23 5.69
CA CYS A 412 -7.28 -20.51 5.89
C CYS A 412 -6.09 -20.47 6.85
N ARG A 413 -5.43 -19.33 6.96
CA ARG A 413 -4.34 -19.11 7.91
C ARG A 413 -4.86 -19.01 9.35
N VAL A 414 -5.98 -18.32 9.55
CA VAL A 414 -6.48 -18.04 10.90
C VAL A 414 -7.36 -19.16 11.46
N LEU A 415 -7.88 -20.06 10.62
CA LEU A 415 -8.69 -21.22 11.03
C LEU A 415 -7.86 -22.47 11.33
N LYS A 416 -6.58 -22.49 10.98
CA LYS A 416 -5.62 -23.56 11.32
C LYS A 416 -4.89 -23.24 12.63
#